data_3b7ea2c0317ff534bf391b0224cf5910
#
_entry.id   3b7ea2c0317ff534bf391b0224cf5910
#
_cell.length_a   1.000
_cell.length_b   1.000
_cell.length_c   1.000
_cell.angle_alpha   90.00
_cell.angle_beta   90.00
_cell.angle_gamma   90.00
#
_symmetry.space_group_name_H-M   'P 1'
#
loop_
_entity.id
_entity.type
_entity.pdbx_description
1 polymer ?
#
loop_
_entity_poly.entity_id
_entity_poly.type
_entity_poly.pdbx_seq_one_letter_code
_entity_poly.pdbx_strand_id
1 'polypeptide(L)'
;MRTIKLVVAYDGSAYLGFQKQKNVQTVQNVLEEALTMLCGEKVVTAGSGRTDTGVHALAQTVTFTTNGRIPCANLVRAAASLLPEDIVVVSAEEMPEGFHARFSARWKTYHYKLLVNEHVNPFMVRYAWQLRQQLEVKAMNEAAELLLGTHDFSAFRSSGSVDTSPIKTIFAAKWQQQGEEILFRISGDGFLYHMVRNIVWSLVQVGMGKRTVQDFAAELTAQRCEFLNEPAPAQGLYLAEVGYREYPQL
;
A
#
# COMPACT_ATOMS: atom_id res chain seq x y z
N MET A 1 3.73 9.72 29.38
CA MET A 1 3.53 8.78 28.26
C MET A 1 3.86 9.52 26.97
N ARG A 2 4.60 8.90 26.04
CA ARG A 2 5.05 9.50 24.77
C ARG A 2 4.34 8.81 23.62
N THR A 3 3.97 9.55 22.60
CA THR A 3 3.47 9.00 21.33
C THR A 3 4.62 8.93 20.34
N ILE A 4 4.95 7.74 19.85
CA ILE A 4 6.03 7.50 18.89
C ILE A 4 5.41 7.13 17.54
N LYS A 5 5.84 7.82 16.50
CA LYS A 5 5.59 7.48 15.10
C LYS A 5 6.80 6.74 14.55
N LEU A 6 6.58 5.59 13.94
CA LEU A 6 7.58 4.86 13.18
C LEU A 6 7.22 4.88 11.70
N VAL A 7 8.24 4.94 10.84
CA VAL A 7 8.14 4.56 9.44
C VAL A 7 8.77 3.18 9.29
N VAL A 8 8.03 2.24 8.74
CA VAL A 8 8.43 0.83 8.64
C VAL A 8 8.36 0.37 7.19
N ALA A 9 9.46 -0.17 6.69
CA ALA A 9 9.50 -0.87 5.41
C ALA A 9 9.45 -2.38 5.64
N TYR A 10 8.79 -3.13 4.76
CA TYR A 10 8.78 -4.58 4.85
C TYR A 10 8.53 -5.28 3.51
N ASP A 11 9.13 -6.45 3.36
CA ASP A 11 8.75 -7.46 2.39
C ASP A 11 7.56 -8.25 2.95
N GLY A 12 6.39 -8.10 2.33
CA GLY A 12 5.16 -8.76 2.77
C GLY A 12 5.04 -10.22 2.40
N SER A 13 5.98 -10.79 1.64
CA SER A 13 5.87 -12.13 1.03
C SER A 13 5.68 -13.26 2.06
N ALA A 14 6.27 -13.12 3.25
CA ALA A 14 6.19 -14.12 4.31
C ALA A 14 5.05 -13.89 5.31
N TYR A 15 4.23 -12.84 5.12
CA TYR A 15 3.25 -12.39 6.11
C TYR A 15 1.82 -12.49 5.59
N LEU A 16 0.90 -12.84 6.48
CA LEU A 16 -0.55 -12.82 6.23
C LEU A 16 -1.13 -11.39 6.41
N GLY A 17 -0.44 -10.42 5.77
CA GLY A 17 -0.75 -9.01 5.78
C GLY A 17 -0.14 -8.27 6.98
N PHE A 18 -0.48 -6.98 7.07
CA PHE A 18 0.01 -6.13 8.14
C PHE A 18 -0.70 -6.37 9.47
N GLN A 19 -2.03 -6.34 9.46
CA GLN A 19 -2.88 -6.32 10.67
C GLN A 19 -2.78 -7.61 11.48
N LYS A 20 -2.54 -7.47 12.79
CA LYS A 20 -2.54 -8.56 13.76
C LYS A 20 -3.79 -9.45 13.67
N GLN A 21 -3.57 -10.74 13.60
CA GLN A 21 -4.60 -11.77 13.56
C GLN A 21 -4.22 -12.90 14.54
N LYS A 22 -5.21 -13.69 14.98
CA LYS A 22 -4.98 -14.79 15.89
C LYS A 22 -4.33 -15.98 15.16
N ASN A 23 -3.25 -16.52 15.75
CA ASN A 23 -2.55 -17.73 15.28
C ASN A 23 -1.90 -17.65 13.88
N VAL A 24 -1.59 -16.45 13.41
CA VAL A 24 -0.89 -16.26 12.13
C VAL A 24 0.18 -15.19 12.26
N GLN A 25 1.24 -15.31 11.46
CA GLN A 25 2.32 -14.34 11.44
C GLN A 25 1.94 -13.14 10.57
N THR A 26 1.96 -11.95 11.16
CA THR A 26 1.70 -10.68 10.51
C THR A 26 2.81 -9.69 10.85
N VAL A 27 3.00 -8.68 10.02
CA VAL A 27 4.03 -7.64 10.26
C VAL A 27 3.81 -6.96 11.62
N GLN A 28 2.56 -6.67 11.96
CA GLN A 28 2.21 -6.02 13.23
C GLN A 28 2.56 -6.87 14.45
N ASN A 29 2.37 -8.21 14.41
CA ASN A 29 2.75 -9.09 15.52
C ASN A 29 4.25 -9.01 15.80
N VAL A 30 5.06 -9.20 14.74
CA VAL A 30 6.53 -9.20 14.86
C VAL A 30 7.04 -7.84 15.34
N LEU A 31 6.49 -6.76 14.83
CA LEU A 31 6.84 -5.40 15.27
C LEU A 31 6.47 -5.16 16.74
N GLU A 32 5.27 -5.56 17.18
CA GLU A 32 4.82 -5.40 18.57
C GLU A 32 5.66 -6.23 19.56
N GLU A 33 6.09 -7.43 19.19
CA GLU A 33 6.98 -8.26 20.00
C GLU A 33 8.34 -7.58 20.20
N ALA A 34 8.97 -7.10 19.12
CA ALA A 34 10.23 -6.40 19.19
C ALA A 34 10.14 -5.10 20.02
N LEU A 35 9.09 -4.30 19.79
CA LEU A 35 8.87 -3.06 20.55
C LEU A 35 8.57 -3.31 22.03
N THR A 36 7.85 -4.39 22.36
CA THR A 36 7.57 -4.80 23.75
C THR A 36 8.85 -5.14 24.48
N MET A 37 9.77 -5.89 23.84
CA MET A 37 11.09 -6.18 24.41
C MET A 37 11.91 -4.91 24.61
N LEU A 38 11.92 -4.00 23.63
CA LEU A 38 12.70 -2.75 23.70
C LEU A 38 12.18 -1.79 24.78
N CYS A 39 10.87 -1.66 24.90
CA CYS A 39 10.27 -0.73 25.86
C CYS A 39 10.17 -1.30 27.28
N GLY A 40 10.31 -2.62 27.45
CA GLY A 40 10.10 -3.30 28.73
C GLY A 40 8.66 -3.25 29.22
N GLU A 41 7.72 -2.93 28.36
CA GLU A 41 6.28 -2.87 28.62
C GLU A 41 5.50 -3.34 27.38
N LYS A 42 4.27 -3.81 27.58
CA LYS A 42 3.43 -4.25 26.46
C LYS A 42 3.13 -3.09 25.52
N VAL A 43 3.56 -3.22 24.27
CA VAL A 43 3.30 -2.25 23.21
C VAL A 43 2.15 -2.74 22.31
N VAL A 44 1.22 -1.85 22.02
CA VAL A 44 0.16 -2.04 21.02
C VAL A 44 0.32 -0.95 19.96
N THR A 45 0.36 -1.36 18.71
CA THR A 45 0.60 -0.45 17.59
C THR A 45 -0.67 -0.17 16.79
N ALA A 46 -0.73 1.01 16.16
CA ALA A 46 -1.74 1.38 15.18
C ALA A 46 -1.07 1.73 13.85
N GLY A 47 -1.36 0.97 12.79
CA GLY A 47 -0.87 1.26 11.45
C GLY A 47 -1.73 2.29 10.72
N SER A 48 -1.14 3.02 9.76
CA SER A 48 -1.85 4.00 8.93
C SER A 48 -2.87 3.37 8.00
N GLY A 49 -2.65 2.12 7.61
CA GLY A 49 -3.55 1.32 6.78
C GLY A 49 -3.20 -0.15 6.89
N ARG A 50 -4.14 -0.98 6.45
CA ARG A 50 -3.89 -2.41 6.29
C ARG A 50 -3.31 -2.66 4.92
N THR A 51 -2.32 -3.55 4.83
CA THR A 51 -1.88 -4.18 3.60
C THR A 51 -2.29 -5.64 3.63
N ASP A 52 -2.67 -6.16 2.47
CA ASP A 52 -3.11 -7.55 2.33
C ASP A 52 -1.91 -8.52 2.40
N THR A 53 -2.21 -9.81 2.48
CA THR A 53 -1.22 -10.89 2.37
C THR A 53 -0.36 -10.70 1.12
N GLY A 54 0.96 -10.74 1.26
CA GLY A 54 1.92 -10.60 0.16
C GLY A 54 2.14 -9.17 -0.36
N VAL A 55 1.45 -8.16 0.20
CA VAL A 55 1.65 -6.75 -0.15
C VAL A 55 2.81 -6.17 0.66
N HIS A 56 3.70 -5.42 0.01
CA HIS A 56 4.86 -4.79 0.62
C HIS A 56 4.59 -3.37 1.12
N ALA A 57 5.53 -2.80 1.85
CA ALA A 57 5.55 -1.37 2.14
C ALA A 57 6.98 -0.82 2.10
N LEU A 58 7.12 0.36 1.51
CA LEU A 58 8.34 1.17 1.60
C LEU A 58 8.26 2.13 2.80
N ALA A 59 7.05 2.56 3.18
CA ALA A 59 6.84 3.54 4.24
C ALA A 59 5.48 3.37 4.95
N GLN A 60 5.20 2.20 5.52
CA GLN A 60 4.07 2.05 6.44
C GLN A 60 4.31 2.92 7.67
N THR A 61 3.37 3.77 8.02
CA THR A 61 3.44 4.53 9.27
C THR A 61 2.70 3.81 10.38
N VAL A 62 3.36 3.73 11.53
CA VAL A 62 2.85 3.06 12.73
C VAL A 62 2.99 4.00 13.92
N THR A 63 2.01 4.05 14.80
CA THR A 63 2.10 4.75 16.09
C THR A 63 1.91 3.81 17.26
N PHE A 64 2.59 4.10 18.34
CA PHE A 64 2.36 3.48 19.66
C PHE A 64 2.67 4.49 20.77
N THR A 65 2.23 4.16 21.99
CA THR A 65 2.53 4.96 23.18
C THR A 65 3.42 4.16 24.13
N THR A 66 4.34 4.86 24.82
CA THR A 66 5.26 4.24 25.77
C THR A 66 5.62 5.19 26.92
N ASN A 67 5.95 4.65 28.10
CA ASN A 67 6.61 5.34 29.20
C ASN A 67 8.14 5.24 29.10
N GLY A 68 8.64 4.40 28.18
CA GLY A 68 10.05 4.19 27.91
C GLY A 68 10.77 5.48 27.53
N ARG A 69 12.03 5.61 27.93
CA ARG A 69 12.86 6.81 27.69
C ARG A 69 13.89 6.64 26.59
N ILE A 70 13.82 5.55 25.82
CA ILE A 70 14.76 5.30 24.73
C ILE A 70 14.62 6.42 23.68
N PRO A 71 15.71 7.15 23.34
CA PRO A 71 15.67 8.14 22.26
C PRO A 71 15.28 7.52 20.93
N CYS A 72 14.53 8.23 20.09
CA CYS A 72 14.02 7.69 18.81
C CYS A 72 15.13 7.13 17.91
N ALA A 73 16.28 7.81 17.82
CA ALA A 73 17.44 7.32 17.05
C ALA A 73 18.01 5.98 17.59
N ASN A 74 17.97 5.78 18.91
CA ASN A 74 18.41 4.52 19.53
C ASN A 74 17.37 3.43 19.36
N LEU A 75 16.08 3.78 19.36
CA LEU A 75 14.98 2.85 19.12
C LEU A 75 15.09 2.25 17.71
N VAL A 76 15.39 3.05 16.69
CA VAL A 76 15.62 2.57 15.31
C VAL A 76 16.77 1.57 15.27
N ARG A 77 17.92 1.90 15.88
CA ARG A 77 19.10 1.00 15.91
C ARG A 77 18.83 -0.28 16.68
N ALA A 78 18.16 -0.18 17.83
CA ALA A 78 17.85 -1.34 18.66
C ALA A 78 16.79 -2.25 18.00
N ALA A 79 15.81 -1.68 17.29
CA ALA A 79 14.84 -2.46 16.55
C ALA A 79 15.49 -3.35 15.48
N ALA A 80 16.54 -2.86 14.81
CA ALA A 80 17.26 -3.62 13.78
C ALA A 80 17.95 -4.90 14.32
N SER A 81 18.22 -4.99 15.63
CA SER A 81 18.78 -6.21 16.23
C SER A 81 17.74 -7.24 16.67
N LEU A 82 16.45 -6.89 16.68
CA LEU A 82 15.36 -7.75 17.12
C LEU A 82 14.39 -8.12 15.99
N LEU A 83 14.33 -7.30 14.96
CA LEU A 83 13.46 -7.55 13.80
C LEU A 83 14.19 -8.47 12.79
N PRO A 84 13.45 -9.32 12.08
CA PRO A 84 13.99 -10.05 10.94
C PRO A 84 14.35 -9.09 9.80
N GLU A 85 15.21 -9.53 8.87
CA GLU A 85 15.73 -8.70 7.77
C GLU A 85 14.66 -8.15 6.82
N ASP A 86 13.52 -8.79 6.78
CA ASP A 86 12.36 -8.39 5.93
C ASP A 86 11.44 -7.33 6.58
N ILE A 87 11.75 -6.86 7.81
CA ILE A 87 11.07 -5.74 8.47
C ILE A 87 12.09 -4.73 9.00
N VAL A 88 12.03 -3.50 8.53
CA VAL A 88 12.98 -2.44 8.91
C VAL A 88 12.24 -1.22 9.44
N VAL A 89 12.61 -0.75 10.64
CA VAL A 89 12.23 0.57 11.13
C VAL A 89 13.15 1.61 10.49
N VAL A 90 12.62 2.37 9.53
CA VAL A 90 13.37 3.37 8.75
C VAL A 90 13.60 4.64 9.58
N SER A 91 12.59 5.07 10.34
CA SER A 91 12.67 6.24 11.21
C SER A 91 11.74 6.14 12.40
N ALA A 92 12.05 6.90 13.44
CA ALA A 92 11.21 7.08 14.62
C ALA A 92 11.19 8.56 15.01
N GLU A 93 10.02 9.07 15.40
CA GLU A 93 9.80 10.47 15.78
C GLU A 93 8.78 10.55 16.93
N GLU A 94 9.05 11.41 17.89
CA GLU A 94 8.08 11.71 18.95
C GLU A 94 7.04 12.71 18.44
N MET A 95 5.78 12.34 18.58
CA MET A 95 4.66 13.12 18.07
C MET A 95 3.87 13.77 19.20
N PRO A 96 3.17 14.88 18.93
CA PRO A 96 2.23 15.47 19.89
C PRO A 96 1.18 14.45 20.36
N GLU A 97 0.67 14.65 21.55
CA GLU A 97 -0.44 13.88 22.11
C GLU A 97 -1.65 13.90 21.15
N GLY A 98 -2.31 12.75 20.99
CA GLY A 98 -3.45 12.60 20.07
C GLY A 98 -3.09 12.29 18.62
N PHE A 99 -1.81 12.35 18.23
CA PHE A 99 -1.42 11.91 16.89
C PHE A 99 -1.66 10.40 16.71
N HIS A 100 -2.31 10.04 15.60
CA HIS A 100 -2.65 8.64 15.30
C HIS A 100 -2.33 8.31 13.84
N ALA A 101 -1.54 7.26 13.60
CA ALA A 101 -1.08 6.89 12.26
C ALA A 101 -2.21 6.81 11.22
N ARG A 102 -3.38 6.30 11.58
CA ARG A 102 -4.50 6.15 10.65
C ARG A 102 -5.37 7.41 10.54
N PHE A 103 -5.75 8.00 11.67
CA PHE A 103 -6.76 9.07 11.68
C PHE A 103 -6.18 10.44 11.37
N SER A 104 -4.87 10.63 11.61
CA SER A 104 -4.17 11.86 11.22
C SER A 104 -3.66 11.84 9.78
N ALA A 105 -3.71 10.68 9.10
CA ALA A 105 -3.28 10.58 7.72
C ALA A 105 -4.23 11.35 6.78
N ARG A 106 -3.64 12.14 5.87
CA ARG A 106 -4.34 12.94 4.87
C ARG A 106 -4.37 12.29 3.50
N TRP A 107 -3.31 11.56 3.15
CA TRP A 107 -3.18 10.87 1.88
C TRP A 107 -2.23 9.69 1.98
N LYS A 108 -2.28 8.81 0.99
CA LYS A 108 -1.39 7.67 0.80
C LYS A 108 -1.01 7.55 -0.65
N THR A 109 0.21 7.09 -0.90
CA THR A 109 0.69 6.71 -2.23
C THR A 109 0.97 5.23 -2.25
N TYR A 110 0.46 4.57 -3.29
CA TYR A 110 0.82 3.20 -3.63
C TYR A 110 1.63 3.17 -4.92
N HIS A 111 2.57 2.26 -4.97
CA HIS A 111 3.26 1.85 -6.19
C HIS A 111 2.79 0.45 -6.57
N TYR A 112 2.65 0.20 -7.87
CA TYR A 112 2.44 -1.14 -8.37
C TYR A 112 3.44 -1.43 -9.49
N LYS A 113 4.22 -2.52 -9.33
CA LYS A 113 5.28 -2.91 -10.26
C LYS A 113 4.80 -4.00 -11.21
N LEU A 114 4.94 -3.75 -12.50
CA LEU A 114 4.85 -4.74 -13.56
C LEU A 114 6.25 -4.97 -14.13
N LEU A 115 6.52 -6.20 -14.55
CA LEU A 115 7.69 -6.55 -15.31
C LEU A 115 7.24 -7.23 -16.59
N VAL A 116 7.54 -6.63 -17.73
CA VAL A 116 7.13 -7.14 -19.06
C VAL A 116 8.34 -7.69 -19.76
N ASN A 117 8.46 -9.02 -19.83
CA ASN A 117 9.55 -9.70 -20.50
C ASN A 117 9.12 -11.06 -21.04
N GLU A 118 9.90 -11.62 -21.95
CA GLU A 118 9.63 -12.91 -22.59
C GLU A 118 9.74 -14.07 -21.57
N HIS A 119 10.70 -13.96 -20.65
CA HIS A 119 10.98 -14.99 -19.65
C HIS A 119 10.72 -14.50 -18.24
N VAL A 120 10.22 -15.37 -17.38
CA VAL A 120 10.03 -15.06 -15.96
C VAL A 120 11.39 -14.81 -15.31
N ASN A 121 11.54 -13.66 -14.66
CA ASN A 121 12.69 -13.37 -13.83
C ASN A 121 12.46 -13.96 -12.41
N PRO A 122 13.18 -15.04 -12.02
CA PRO A 122 12.93 -15.73 -10.75
C PRO A 122 13.24 -14.85 -9.52
N PHE A 123 14.08 -13.82 -9.66
CA PHE A 123 14.41 -12.89 -8.57
C PHE A 123 13.32 -11.83 -8.35
N MET A 124 12.40 -11.67 -9.31
CA MET A 124 11.33 -10.67 -9.24
C MET A 124 9.93 -11.27 -9.03
N VAL A 125 9.82 -12.60 -8.90
CA VAL A 125 8.50 -13.28 -8.73
C VAL A 125 7.74 -12.84 -7.48
N ARG A 126 8.47 -12.36 -6.45
CA ARG A 126 7.90 -11.87 -5.18
C ARG A 126 7.71 -10.36 -5.16
N TYR A 127 8.17 -9.62 -6.20
CA TYR A 127 8.32 -8.16 -6.14
C TYR A 127 7.66 -7.43 -7.30
N ALA A 128 7.12 -8.16 -8.30
CA ALA A 128 6.42 -7.59 -9.44
C ALA A 128 5.41 -8.57 -10.03
N TRP A 129 4.38 -8.06 -10.66
CA TRP A 129 3.54 -8.87 -11.53
C TRP A 129 4.21 -9.00 -12.89
N GLN A 130 4.62 -10.22 -13.25
CA GLN A 130 5.31 -10.49 -14.50
C GLN A 130 4.32 -10.85 -15.60
N LEU A 131 4.47 -10.20 -16.74
CA LEU A 131 3.64 -10.36 -17.92
C LEU A 131 4.52 -10.66 -19.13
N ARG A 132 4.05 -11.52 -20.05
CA ARG A 132 4.76 -11.80 -21.31
C ARG A 132 4.29 -10.93 -22.47
N GLN A 133 3.11 -10.35 -22.34
CA GLN A 133 2.51 -9.51 -23.36
C GLN A 133 2.93 -8.07 -23.18
N GLN A 134 3.33 -7.41 -24.27
CA GLN A 134 3.57 -5.97 -24.28
C GLN A 134 2.30 -5.19 -23.94
N LEU A 135 2.47 -4.05 -23.29
CA LEU A 135 1.39 -3.19 -22.83
C LEU A 135 1.45 -1.82 -23.51
N GLU A 136 0.31 -1.32 -23.96
CA GLU A 136 0.14 0.05 -24.45
C GLU A 136 0.04 1.04 -23.30
N VAL A 137 1.21 1.47 -22.76
CA VAL A 137 1.30 2.34 -21.58
C VAL A 137 0.61 3.68 -21.79
N LYS A 138 0.56 4.16 -23.04
CA LYS A 138 -0.16 5.39 -23.37
C LYS A 138 -1.65 5.24 -23.10
N ALA A 139 -2.28 4.19 -23.59
CA ALA A 139 -3.69 3.90 -23.33
C ALA A 139 -3.98 3.67 -21.83
N MET A 140 -3.06 3.01 -21.11
CA MET A 140 -3.15 2.86 -19.66
C MET A 140 -3.13 4.21 -18.94
N ASN A 141 -2.32 5.18 -19.38
CA ASN A 141 -2.30 6.53 -18.81
C ASN A 141 -3.58 7.32 -19.13
N GLU A 142 -4.07 7.24 -20.38
CA GLU A 142 -5.34 7.88 -20.78
C GLU A 142 -6.51 7.37 -19.88
N ALA A 143 -6.55 6.07 -19.59
CA ALA A 143 -7.53 5.50 -18.67
C ALA A 143 -7.28 5.92 -17.21
N ALA A 144 -6.03 5.99 -16.77
CA ALA A 144 -5.67 6.37 -15.41
C ALA A 144 -6.01 7.84 -15.10
N GLU A 145 -5.96 8.73 -16.08
CA GLU A 145 -6.36 10.14 -15.94
C GLU A 145 -7.83 10.28 -15.53
N LEU A 146 -8.70 9.35 -15.92
CA LEU A 146 -10.11 9.34 -15.52
C LEU A 146 -10.32 9.11 -14.03
N LEU A 147 -9.33 8.58 -13.31
CA LEU A 147 -9.38 8.37 -11.86
C LEU A 147 -9.20 9.67 -11.07
N LEU A 148 -8.65 10.72 -11.69
CA LEU A 148 -8.33 11.97 -10.98
C LEU A 148 -9.60 12.68 -10.49
N GLY A 149 -9.51 13.26 -9.29
CA GLY A 149 -10.65 13.92 -8.66
C GLY A 149 -11.41 13.00 -7.71
N THR A 150 -12.64 13.41 -7.40
CA THR A 150 -13.50 12.71 -6.42
C THR A 150 -14.55 11.87 -7.14
N HIS A 151 -14.52 10.56 -6.90
CA HIS A 151 -15.41 9.59 -7.53
C HIS A 151 -15.96 8.58 -6.52
N ASP A 152 -17.04 7.91 -6.89
CA ASP A 152 -17.49 6.68 -6.22
C ASP A 152 -16.72 5.48 -6.77
N PHE A 153 -15.85 4.89 -5.93
CA PHE A 153 -15.02 3.74 -6.28
C PHE A 153 -15.65 2.39 -5.90
N SER A 154 -16.97 2.31 -5.74
CA SER A 154 -17.67 1.07 -5.43
C SER A 154 -17.35 -0.06 -6.41
N ALA A 155 -17.16 0.26 -7.70
CA ALA A 155 -16.78 -0.70 -8.74
C ALA A 155 -15.43 -1.39 -8.48
N PHE A 156 -14.52 -0.72 -7.78
CA PHE A 156 -13.19 -1.25 -7.48
C PHE A 156 -13.05 -1.80 -6.06
N ARG A 157 -14.16 -1.96 -5.32
CA ARG A 157 -14.16 -2.51 -3.97
C ARG A 157 -14.49 -4.00 -3.95
N SER A 158 -13.63 -4.82 -3.35
CA SER A 158 -13.95 -6.22 -3.08
C SER A 158 -14.91 -6.35 -1.89
N SER A 159 -15.72 -7.41 -1.88
CA SER A 159 -16.61 -7.77 -0.77
C SER A 159 -15.83 -8.07 0.52
N GLY A 160 -16.49 -7.95 1.68
CA GLY A 160 -15.89 -8.24 2.99
C GLY A 160 -15.14 -7.08 3.65
N SER A 161 -15.22 -5.86 3.08
CA SER A 161 -14.66 -4.67 3.73
C SER A 161 -15.57 -4.14 4.84
N VAL A 162 -14.94 -3.53 5.87
CA VAL A 162 -15.65 -2.68 6.84
C VAL A 162 -16.32 -1.53 6.07
N ASP A 163 -17.51 -1.18 6.49
CA ASP A 163 -18.30 -0.12 5.86
C ASP A 163 -17.57 1.24 5.96
N THR A 164 -16.96 1.66 4.85
CA THR A 164 -16.34 2.97 4.67
C THR A 164 -16.93 3.62 3.43
N SER A 165 -17.07 4.94 3.45
CA SER A 165 -17.56 5.68 2.27
C SER A 165 -16.78 5.26 1.02
N PRO A 166 -17.46 4.88 -0.07
CA PRO A 166 -16.83 4.54 -1.34
C PRO A 166 -16.30 5.77 -2.08
N ILE A 167 -16.73 6.96 -1.66
CA ILE A 167 -16.26 8.22 -2.25
C ILE A 167 -14.83 8.46 -1.81
N LYS A 168 -13.92 8.60 -2.78
CA LYS A 168 -12.49 8.90 -2.58
C LYS A 168 -12.02 9.94 -3.57
N THR A 169 -10.97 10.67 -3.16
CA THR A 169 -10.31 11.65 -4.02
C THR A 169 -8.94 11.13 -4.41
N ILE A 170 -8.70 10.98 -5.70
CA ILE A 170 -7.40 10.62 -6.27
C ILE A 170 -6.68 11.89 -6.72
N PHE A 171 -5.48 12.11 -6.19
CA PHE A 171 -4.64 13.28 -6.46
C PHE A 171 -3.69 13.07 -7.62
N ALA A 172 -3.23 11.83 -7.82
CA ALA A 172 -2.33 11.44 -8.91
C ALA A 172 -2.54 9.97 -9.27
N ALA A 173 -2.47 9.66 -10.56
CA ALA A 173 -2.51 8.29 -11.08
C ALA A 173 -1.70 8.26 -12.39
N LYS A 174 -0.53 7.60 -12.39
CA LYS A 174 0.36 7.63 -13.55
C LYS A 174 1.18 6.36 -13.69
N TRP A 175 1.28 5.87 -14.91
CA TRP A 175 2.20 4.82 -15.32
C TRP A 175 3.47 5.42 -15.92
N GLN A 176 4.60 4.83 -15.58
CA GLN A 176 5.90 5.15 -16.14
C GLN A 176 6.58 3.85 -16.55
N GLN A 177 7.19 3.83 -17.74
CA GLN A 177 7.93 2.67 -18.23
C GLN A 177 9.41 3.00 -18.32
N GLN A 178 10.24 2.10 -17.83
CA GLN A 178 11.68 2.13 -17.94
C GLN A 178 12.19 0.73 -18.32
N GLY A 179 12.51 0.52 -19.59
CA GLY A 179 12.85 -0.80 -20.11
C GLY A 179 11.70 -1.79 -19.93
N GLU A 180 11.96 -2.90 -19.26
CA GLU A 180 10.98 -3.95 -18.96
C GLU A 180 10.09 -3.63 -17.74
N GLU A 181 10.51 -2.69 -16.89
CA GLU A 181 9.74 -2.29 -15.70
C GLU A 181 8.70 -1.23 -16.07
N ILE A 182 7.47 -1.44 -15.63
CA ILE A 182 6.38 -0.49 -15.71
C ILE A 182 5.86 -0.25 -14.30
N LEU A 183 5.95 1.00 -13.85
CA LEU A 183 5.56 1.42 -12.50
C LEU A 183 4.29 2.25 -12.55
N PHE A 184 3.25 1.83 -11.81
CA PHE A 184 2.09 2.65 -11.51
C PHE A 184 2.28 3.36 -10.17
N ARG A 185 2.04 4.66 -10.14
CA ARG A 185 1.93 5.45 -8.92
C ARG A 185 0.52 5.99 -8.81
N ILE A 186 -0.12 5.75 -7.67
CA ILE A 186 -1.44 6.30 -7.36
C ILE A 186 -1.43 6.92 -5.96
N SER A 187 -1.94 8.14 -5.85
CA SER A 187 -2.05 8.88 -4.59
C SER A 187 -3.49 9.33 -4.36
N GLY A 188 -4.00 9.18 -3.15
CA GLY A 188 -5.37 9.58 -2.81
C GLY A 188 -5.58 9.75 -1.30
N ASP A 189 -6.73 10.31 -0.92
CA ASP A 189 -7.12 10.54 0.49
C ASP A 189 -7.42 9.24 1.24
N GLY A 190 -7.72 8.17 0.51
CA GLY A 190 -7.93 6.84 1.04
C GLY A 190 -8.22 5.82 -0.05
N PHE A 191 -8.13 4.54 0.33
CA PHE A 191 -8.38 3.45 -0.59
C PHE A 191 -9.27 2.40 0.08
N LEU A 192 -10.18 1.83 -0.70
CA LEU A 192 -11.06 0.75 -0.30
C LEU A 192 -10.31 -0.59 -0.33
N TYR A 193 -10.91 -1.62 0.22
CA TYR A 193 -10.36 -2.97 0.20
C TYR A 193 -10.13 -3.44 -1.25
N HIS A 194 -8.91 -3.85 -1.57
CA HIS A 194 -8.42 -4.26 -2.88
C HIS A 194 -8.46 -3.17 -3.99
N MET A 195 -8.88 -1.95 -3.69
CA MET A 195 -9.15 -0.90 -4.69
C MET A 195 -7.99 -0.69 -5.67
N VAL A 196 -6.77 -0.51 -5.17
CA VAL A 196 -5.60 -0.27 -6.06
C VAL A 196 -5.33 -1.48 -6.96
N ARG A 197 -5.41 -2.69 -6.43
CA ARG A 197 -5.20 -3.92 -7.20
C ARG A 197 -6.27 -4.12 -8.27
N ASN A 198 -7.52 -3.78 -7.97
CA ASN A 198 -8.63 -3.84 -8.92
C ASN A 198 -8.46 -2.80 -10.03
N ILE A 199 -8.10 -1.56 -9.69
CA ILE A 199 -7.76 -0.51 -10.67
C ILE A 199 -6.63 -0.98 -11.58
N VAL A 200 -5.53 -1.49 -11.02
CA VAL A 200 -4.38 -1.99 -11.78
C VAL A 200 -4.79 -3.11 -12.73
N TRP A 201 -5.59 -4.07 -12.26
CA TRP A 201 -6.08 -5.15 -13.11
C TRP A 201 -6.83 -4.61 -14.33
N SER A 202 -7.77 -3.68 -14.12
CA SER A 202 -8.55 -3.05 -15.21
C SER A 202 -7.66 -2.26 -16.18
N LEU A 203 -6.72 -1.46 -15.65
CA LEU A 203 -5.78 -0.69 -16.48
C LEU A 203 -4.85 -1.60 -17.31
N VAL A 204 -4.42 -2.74 -16.76
CA VAL A 204 -3.63 -3.74 -17.50
C VAL A 204 -4.47 -4.38 -18.62
N GLN A 205 -5.77 -4.62 -18.42
CA GLN A 205 -6.62 -5.10 -19.52
C GLN A 205 -6.72 -4.06 -20.67
N VAL A 206 -6.73 -2.77 -20.34
CA VAL A 206 -6.64 -1.69 -21.35
C VAL A 206 -5.30 -1.74 -22.06
N GLY A 207 -4.18 -1.86 -21.32
CA GLY A 207 -2.85 -1.97 -21.90
C GLY A 207 -2.64 -3.20 -22.79
N MET A 208 -3.35 -4.30 -22.51
CA MET A 208 -3.38 -5.50 -23.35
C MET A 208 -4.29 -5.38 -24.59
N GLY A 209 -5.00 -4.27 -24.76
CA GLY A 209 -6.00 -4.09 -25.81
C GLY A 209 -7.24 -4.98 -25.69
N LYS A 210 -7.47 -5.59 -24.52
CA LYS A 210 -8.65 -6.41 -24.24
C LYS A 210 -9.86 -5.56 -23.84
N ARG A 211 -9.62 -4.31 -23.47
CA ARG A 211 -10.61 -3.31 -23.10
C ARG A 211 -10.21 -1.95 -23.66
N THR A 212 -11.18 -1.12 -23.92
CA THR A 212 -10.95 0.27 -24.34
C THR A 212 -10.91 1.21 -23.14
N VAL A 213 -10.42 2.45 -23.33
CA VAL A 213 -10.51 3.52 -22.34
C VAL A 213 -11.96 3.83 -22.00
N GLN A 214 -12.89 3.72 -22.98
CA GLN A 214 -14.31 3.92 -22.78
C GLN A 214 -14.94 2.82 -21.89
N ASP A 215 -14.50 1.57 -22.03
CA ASP A 215 -14.94 0.48 -21.14
C ASP A 215 -14.49 0.73 -19.69
N PHE A 216 -13.28 1.24 -19.50
CA PHE A 216 -12.80 1.64 -18.17
C PHE A 216 -13.59 2.82 -17.58
N ALA A 217 -13.93 3.82 -18.40
CA ALA A 217 -14.79 4.94 -17.99
C ALA A 217 -16.18 4.46 -17.56
N ALA A 218 -16.78 3.53 -18.32
CA ALA A 218 -18.07 2.92 -17.98
C ALA A 218 -18.00 2.13 -16.67
N GLU A 219 -16.91 1.39 -16.42
CA GLU A 219 -16.68 0.66 -15.15
C GLU A 219 -16.60 1.61 -13.96
N LEU A 220 -15.86 2.72 -14.07
CA LEU A 220 -15.75 3.72 -13.01
C LEU A 220 -17.11 4.30 -12.62
N THR A 221 -18.03 4.46 -13.57
CA THR A 221 -19.38 5.02 -13.35
C THR A 221 -20.43 3.99 -12.95
N ALA A 222 -20.21 2.71 -13.22
CA ALA A 222 -21.21 1.64 -13.05
C ALA A 222 -21.50 1.26 -11.60
N GLN A 223 -20.67 1.70 -10.61
CA GLN A 223 -20.79 1.37 -9.19
C GLN A 223 -20.78 -0.14 -8.87
N ARG A 224 -20.60 -0.99 -9.88
CA ARG A 224 -20.49 -2.44 -9.77
C ARG A 224 -19.36 -2.93 -10.67
N CYS A 225 -18.54 -3.80 -10.13
CA CYS A 225 -17.56 -4.49 -10.93
C CYS A 225 -18.17 -5.78 -11.50
N GLU A 226 -18.53 -5.75 -12.77
CA GLU A 226 -19.00 -6.95 -13.49
C GLU A 226 -17.85 -7.79 -14.04
N PHE A 227 -16.63 -7.28 -14.03
CA PHE A 227 -15.48 -7.83 -14.75
C PHE A 227 -14.30 -8.26 -13.86
N LEU A 228 -14.36 -8.02 -12.55
CA LEU A 228 -13.28 -8.41 -11.65
C LEU A 228 -13.51 -9.82 -11.11
N ASN A 229 -12.85 -10.80 -11.71
CA ASN A 229 -12.80 -12.14 -11.13
C ASN A 229 -11.76 -12.21 -9.99
N GLU A 230 -10.61 -11.56 -10.14
CA GLU A 230 -9.53 -11.51 -9.14
C GLU A 230 -8.78 -10.17 -9.19
N PRO A 231 -8.38 -9.61 -8.03
CA PRO A 231 -7.53 -8.43 -7.98
C PRO A 231 -6.13 -8.74 -8.55
N ALA A 232 -5.45 -7.73 -9.12
CA ALA A 232 -4.07 -7.87 -9.54
C ALA A 232 -3.19 -8.48 -8.43
N PRO A 233 -2.14 -9.27 -8.75
CA PRO A 233 -1.31 -9.98 -7.79
C PRO A 233 -0.76 -9.08 -6.69
N ALA A 234 -0.77 -9.57 -5.44
CA ALA A 234 -0.40 -8.77 -4.26
C ALA A 234 1.07 -8.33 -4.28
N GLN A 235 1.97 -9.20 -4.77
CA GLN A 235 3.41 -8.98 -4.78
C GLN A 235 3.89 -7.81 -5.66
N GLY A 236 3.03 -7.27 -6.51
CA GLY A 236 3.33 -6.04 -7.26
C GLY A 236 3.03 -4.76 -6.48
N LEU A 237 2.28 -4.84 -5.37
CA LEU A 237 1.77 -3.67 -4.65
C LEU A 237 2.65 -3.29 -3.46
N TYR A 238 2.92 -1.99 -3.34
CA TYR A 238 3.72 -1.37 -2.26
C TYR A 238 2.99 -0.16 -1.69
N LEU A 239 2.79 -0.12 -0.37
CA LEU A 239 2.47 1.15 0.29
C LEU A 239 3.75 2.00 0.32
N ALA A 240 3.80 3.02 -0.55
CA ALA A 240 5.03 3.77 -0.80
C ALA A 240 5.18 4.99 0.11
N GLU A 241 4.07 5.64 0.49
CA GLU A 241 4.12 6.85 1.29
C GLU A 241 2.81 7.08 2.05
N VAL A 242 2.90 7.73 3.21
CA VAL A 242 1.76 8.21 4.00
C VAL A 242 1.99 9.66 4.39
N GLY A 243 1.11 10.55 3.95
CA GLY A 243 1.20 11.97 4.22
C GLY A 243 0.29 12.43 5.34
N TYR A 244 0.80 13.37 6.16
CA TYR A 244 0.11 13.96 7.32
C TYR A 244 -0.10 15.47 7.19
N ARG A 245 0.35 16.05 6.08
CA ARG A 245 0.07 17.42 5.65
C ARG A 245 -0.79 17.36 4.39
N GLU A 246 -1.19 18.50 3.88
CA GLU A 246 -1.87 18.56 2.58
C GLU A 246 -1.02 17.90 1.48
N TYR A 247 -1.70 17.33 0.49
CA TYR A 247 -1.02 16.71 -0.64
C TYR A 247 -0.24 17.81 -1.40
N PRO A 248 1.07 17.59 -1.70
CA PRO A 248 1.85 18.57 -2.45
C PRO A 248 1.22 18.80 -3.82
N GLN A 249 0.84 20.04 -4.12
CA GLN A 249 0.49 20.42 -5.49
C GLN A 249 1.79 20.49 -6.30
N LEU A 250 1.86 19.71 -7.37
CA LEU A 250 2.98 19.70 -8.31
C LEU A 250 2.89 20.89 -9.26
#